data_9ccc72fa14020f72b4ef0ba0a08b4d55
#
_entry.id   9ccc72fa14020f72b4ef0ba0a08b4d55
#
_cell.length_a   1.000
_cell.length_b   1.000
_cell.length_c   1.000
_cell.angle_alpha   90.00
_cell.angle_beta   90.00
_cell.angle_gamma   90.00
#
_symmetry.space_group_name_H-M   'P 1'
#
loop_
_entity.id
_entity.type
_entity.pdbx_description
1 polymer ?
#
loop_
_entity_poly.entity_id
_entity_poly.type
_entity_poly.pdbx_seq_one_letter_code
_entity_poly.pdbx_strand_id
1 'polypeptide(L)'
;NLIILSDEIYSDLSFEDNYKSISSFCPEKTIVSTGLSKWCGAGGWRLGYFIIPDSLKEIKNMINVLASETFSAVSAPIQYAAIKAYENDYSDYINKSRNILKAVGNYVYENLRSNKVLINSPQGGFYLMPEFLNKKFNSSSQMCDNILKDTGVALLPGSDFGFEKNRMLARLSFTDFDGQKFMDQIKVGQIIDYNTINEFAPKVIEGVDELKKWSESI
;
A
#
# COMPACT_ATOMS: atom_id res chain seq x y z
N ASN A 1 -13.29 -27.53 5.78
CA ASN A 1 -14.23 -26.45 5.98
C ASN A 1 -13.45 -25.21 6.41
N LEU A 2 -13.10 -24.30 5.45
CA LEU A 2 -12.34 -23.10 5.71
C LEU A 2 -13.24 -21.88 5.55
N ILE A 3 -13.00 -20.85 6.36
CA ILE A 3 -13.55 -19.51 6.21
C ILE A 3 -12.40 -18.65 5.68
N ILE A 4 -12.70 -17.80 4.70
CA ILE A 4 -11.73 -16.88 4.10
C ILE A 4 -11.92 -15.50 4.74
N LEU A 5 -10.84 -14.93 5.25
CA LEU A 5 -10.76 -13.53 5.63
C LEU A 5 -9.89 -12.83 4.58
N SER A 6 -10.52 -12.01 3.74
CA SER A 6 -9.88 -11.29 2.66
C SER A 6 -9.67 -9.83 3.05
N ASP A 7 -8.43 -9.42 3.20
CA ASP A 7 -8.10 -8.00 3.40
C ASP A 7 -7.98 -7.30 2.05
N GLU A 8 -9.02 -6.55 1.69
CA GLU A 8 -9.17 -5.88 0.41
C GLU A 8 -8.96 -4.36 0.50
N ILE A 9 -8.23 -3.90 1.52
CA ILE A 9 -8.01 -2.47 1.78
C ILE A 9 -7.33 -1.74 0.61
N TYR A 10 -6.65 -2.46 -0.30
CA TYR A 10 -5.98 -1.93 -1.49
C TYR A 10 -6.70 -2.21 -2.81
N SER A 11 -7.89 -2.79 -2.80
CA SER A 11 -8.63 -3.18 -4.02
C SER A 11 -8.78 -2.04 -5.02
N ASP A 12 -9.17 -0.87 -4.52
CA ASP A 12 -9.37 0.34 -5.34
C ASP A 12 -8.07 0.96 -5.86
N LEU A 13 -6.92 0.53 -5.37
CA LEU A 13 -5.59 0.95 -5.82
C LEU A 13 -4.89 -0.10 -6.67
N SER A 14 -5.59 -1.09 -7.20
CA SER A 14 -5.09 -1.98 -8.25
C SER A 14 -4.83 -1.19 -9.53
N PHE A 15 -3.65 -1.38 -10.16
CA PHE A 15 -3.26 -0.62 -11.35
C PHE A 15 -3.92 -1.12 -12.64
N GLU A 16 -4.44 -2.35 -12.62
CA GLU A 16 -5.16 -2.95 -13.72
C GLU A 16 -6.64 -3.10 -13.33
N ASP A 17 -7.55 -2.89 -14.27
CA ASP A 17 -9.00 -3.04 -14.05
C ASP A 17 -9.45 -4.52 -14.01
N ASN A 18 -8.55 -5.42 -13.60
CA ASN A 18 -8.79 -6.85 -13.54
C ASN A 18 -8.93 -7.38 -12.09
N TYR A 19 -8.90 -6.50 -11.09
CA TYR A 19 -9.08 -6.92 -9.71
C TYR A 19 -10.44 -7.62 -9.51
N LYS A 20 -10.39 -8.77 -8.86
CA LYS A 20 -11.60 -9.53 -8.48
C LYS A 20 -11.50 -9.92 -7.02
N SER A 21 -12.50 -9.52 -6.23
CA SER A 21 -12.63 -9.98 -4.86
C SER A 21 -12.78 -11.51 -4.83
N ILE A 22 -12.13 -12.16 -3.88
CA ILE A 22 -12.31 -13.59 -3.65
C ILE A 22 -13.75 -13.93 -3.27
N SER A 23 -14.51 -12.97 -2.72
CA SER A 23 -15.92 -13.12 -2.41
C SER A 23 -16.79 -13.37 -3.65
N SER A 24 -16.34 -12.99 -4.85
CA SER A 24 -17.03 -13.30 -6.11
C SER A 24 -16.98 -14.79 -6.46
N PHE A 25 -16.04 -15.55 -5.90
CA PHE A 25 -15.87 -17.00 -6.13
C PHE A 25 -16.41 -17.82 -4.96
N CYS A 26 -16.41 -17.28 -3.75
CA CYS A 26 -16.77 -17.98 -2.53
C CYS A 26 -17.57 -17.06 -1.59
N PRO A 27 -18.73 -16.50 -2.01
CA PRO A 27 -19.43 -15.46 -1.28
C PRO A 27 -19.88 -15.89 0.12
N GLU A 28 -20.33 -17.13 0.26
CA GLU A 28 -20.90 -17.66 1.51
C GLU A 28 -19.85 -17.93 2.61
N LYS A 29 -18.57 -17.93 2.27
CA LYS A 29 -17.46 -18.26 3.19
C LYS A 29 -16.43 -17.16 3.29
N THR A 30 -16.64 -16.02 2.65
CA THR A 30 -15.67 -14.94 2.61
C THR A 30 -16.15 -13.77 3.45
N ILE A 31 -15.32 -13.39 4.42
CA ILE A 31 -15.40 -12.11 5.14
C ILE A 31 -14.44 -11.16 4.45
N VAL A 32 -14.93 -10.04 3.95
CA VAL A 32 -14.08 -8.99 3.36
C VAL A 32 -13.80 -7.92 4.40
N SER A 33 -12.53 -7.57 4.57
CA SER A 33 -12.04 -6.45 5.38
C SER A 33 -11.63 -5.31 4.47
N THR A 34 -12.14 -4.10 4.71
CA THR A 34 -11.78 -2.90 3.96
C THR A 34 -12.03 -1.62 4.77
N GLY A 35 -11.87 -0.44 4.18
CA GLY A 35 -12.10 0.83 4.86
C GLY A 35 -11.62 2.05 4.05
N LEU A 36 -11.62 3.21 4.69
CA LEU A 36 -11.30 4.50 4.07
C LEU A 36 -9.79 4.82 4.01
N SER A 37 -8.94 4.00 4.66
CA SER A 37 -7.55 4.36 4.89
C SER A 37 -6.73 4.56 3.63
N LYS A 38 -7.02 3.83 2.55
CA LYS A 38 -6.14 3.75 1.38
C LYS A 38 -6.72 4.47 0.16
N TRP A 39 -7.85 4.02 -0.34
CA TRP A 39 -8.42 4.57 -1.56
C TRP A 39 -8.79 6.05 -1.46
N CYS A 40 -9.25 6.53 -0.31
CA CYS A 40 -9.61 7.94 -0.13
C CYS A 40 -8.63 8.75 0.74
N GLY A 41 -7.44 8.17 1.04
CA GLY A 41 -6.40 8.86 1.81
C GLY A 41 -6.77 9.17 3.27
N ALA A 42 -7.84 8.58 3.81
CA ALA A 42 -8.38 8.89 5.13
C ALA A 42 -7.85 7.97 6.24
N GLY A 43 -6.59 7.56 6.16
CA GLY A 43 -5.96 6.67 7.16
C GLY A 43 -6.04 7.19 8.60
N GLY A 44 -5.94 8.51 8.80
CA GLY A 44 -6.05 9.15 10.10
C GLY A 44 -7.47 9.13 10.70
N TRP A 45 -8.50 8.86 9.91
CA TRP A 45 -9.88 8.81 10.36
C TRP A 45 -10.24 7.51 11.08
N ARG A 46 -9.40 6.48 10.97
CA ARG A 46 -9.52 5.21 11.71
C ARG A 46 -10.86 4.50 11.52
N LEU A 47 -11.35 4.40 10.26
CA LEU A 47 -12.55 3.66 9.91
C LEU A 47 -12.24 2.50 8.97
N GLY A 48 -12.54 1.30 9.41
CA GLY A 48 -12.61 0.06 8.63
C GLY A 48 -13.89 -0.69 8.94
N TYR A 49 -14.26 -1.64 8.11
CA TYR A 49 -15.44 -2.47 8.31
C TYR A 49 -15.26 -3.86 7.70
N PHE A 50 -16.07 -4.79 8.17
CA PHE A 50 -16.20 -6.13 7.59
C PHE A 50 -17.50 -6.27 6.83
N ILE A 51 -17.44 -6.90 5.67
CA ILE A 51 -18.61 -7.42 4.95
C ILE A 51 -18.69 -8.91 5.28
N ILE A 52 -19.71 -9.29 6.05
CA ILE A 52 -19.87 -10.65 6.56
C ILE A 52 -21.16 -11.23 5.97
N PRO A 53 -21.11 -12.34 5.22
CA PRO A 53 -22.29 -12.94 4.63
C PRO A 53 -23.22 -13.53 5.69
N ASP A 54 -24.52 -13.65 5.38
CA ASP A 54 -25.52 -14.17 6.31
C ASP A 54 -25.28 -15.62 6.74
N SER A 55 -24.62 -16.42 5.90
CA SER A 55 -24.15 -17.77 6.25
C SER A 55 -23.16 -17.81 7.43
N LEU A 56 -22.51 -16.68 7.74
CA LEU A 56 -21.57 -16.51 8.84
C LEU A 56 -22.13 -15.60 9.97
N LYS A 57 -23.46 -15.55 10.12
CA LYS A 57 -24.16 -14.72 11.09
C LYS A 57 -23.67 -14.93 12.54
N GLU A 58 -23.33 -16.14 12.91
CA GLU A 58 -22.80 -16.43 14.24
C GLU A 58 -21.47 -15.71 14.49
N ILE A 59 -20.56 -15.73 13.51
CA ILE A 59 -19.29 -14.99 13.58
C ILE A 59 -19.53 -13.48 13.65
N LYS A 60 -20.47 -12.96 12.85
CA LYS A 60 -20.87 -11.55 12.92
C LYS A 60 -21.31 -11.15 14.32
N ASN A 61 -22.15 -11.97 14.96
CA ASN A 61 -22.62 -11.71 16.32
C ASN A 61 -21.47 -11.72 17.34
N MET A 62 -20.56 -12.69 17.23
CA MET A 62 -19.38 -12.77 18.11
C MET A 62 -18.48 -11.55 17.95
N ILE A 63 -18.21 -11.12 16.69
CA ILE A 63 -17.41 -9.91 16.41
C ILE A 63 -18.07 -8.66 17.01
N ASN A 64 -19.39 -8.52 16.87
CA ASN A 64 -20.13 -7.38 17.44
C ASN A 64 -20.03 -7.33 18.97
N VAL A 65 -20.16 -8.48 19.65
CA VAL A 65 -19.95 -8.54 21.11
C VAL A 65 -18.53 -8.16 21.47
N LEU A 66 -17.54 -8.74 20.79
CA LEU A 66 -16.13 -8.43 21.04
C LEU A 66 -15.81 -6.93 20.81
N ALA A 67 -16.35 -6.35 19.75
CA ALA A 67 -16.17 -4.93 19.46
C ALA A 67 -16.76 -4.04 20.57
N SER A 68 -17.98 -4.37 21.04
CA SER A 68 -18.65 -3.68 22.14
C SER A 68 -17.82 -3.67 23.42
N GLU A 69 -17.17 -4.79 23.74
CA GLU A 69 -16.39 -4.95 24.97
C GLU A 69 -14.93 -4.45 24.85
N THR A 70 -14.47 -4.10 23.64
CA THR A 70 -13.07 -3.66 23.45
C THR A 70 -12.96 -2.18 23.13
N PHE A 71 -13.48 -1.73 21.99
CA PHE A 71 -13.36 -0.34 21.53
C PHE A 71 -14.73 0.35 21.34
N SER A 72 -15.82 -0.33 21.63
CA SER A 72 -17.22 0.09 21.49
C SER A 72 -17.65 0.38 20.05
N ALA A 73 -17.21 1.48 19.47
CA ALA A 73 -17.55 1.86 18.09
C ALA A 73 -16.55 2.86 17.53
N VAL A 74 -16.51 2.96 16.21
CA VAL A 74 -15.84 4.07 15.52
C VAL A 74 -16.59 5.38 15.82
N SER A 75 -15.87 6.50 15.87
CA SER A 75 -16.44 7.83 16.07
C SER A 75 -17.64 8.10 15.15
N ALA A 76 -18.79 8.48 15.73
CA ALA A 76 -20.01 8.71 14.97
C ALA A 76 -19.86 9.76 13.83
N PRO A 77 -19.22 10.93 14.01
CA PRO A 77 -18.98 11.87 12.91
C PRO A 77 -18.25 11.24 11.73
N ILE A 78 -17.29 10.33 11.98
CA ILE A 78 -16.55 9.63 10.93
C ILE A 78 -17.44 8.61 10.22
N GLN A 79 -18.34 7.92 10.93
CA GLN A 79 -19.31 7.02 10.31
C GLN A 79 -20.24 7.78 9.35
N TYR A 80 -20.73 8.97 9.74
CA TYR A 80 -21.55 9.80 8.86
C TYR A 80 -20.76 10.34 7.64
N ALA A 81 -19.50 10.69 7.82
CA ALA A 81 -18.63 11.07 6.70
C ALA A 81 -18.39 9.89 5.74
N ALA A 82 -18.26 8.67 6.27
CA ALA A 82 -18.11 7.45 5.47
C ALA A 82 -19.32 7.19 4.56
N ILE A 83 -20.53 7.50 5.01
CA ILE A 83 -21.74 7.40 4.16
C ILE A 83 -21.53 8.22 2.91
N LYS A 84 -21.07 9.47 3.03
CA LYS A 84 -20.80 10.34 1.88
C LYS A 84 -19.68 9.83 0.97
N ALA A 85 -18.66 9.20 1.55
CA ALA A 85 -17.58 8.59 0.79
C ALA A 85 -18.04 7.38 -0.07
N TYR A 86 -19.09 6.68 0.34
CA TYR A 86 -19.61 5.51 -0.39
C TYR A 86 -20.88 5.78 -1.21
N GLU A 87 -21.57 6.92 -0.99
CA GLU A 87 -22.77 7.30 -1.75
C GLU A 87 -22.44 7.97 -3.08
N ASN A 88 -21.27 8.57 -3.24
CA ASN A 88 -20.90 9.35 -4.42
C ASN A 88 -19.95 8.58 -5.33
N ASP A 89 -19.91 8.97 -6.59
CA ASP A 89 -18.92 8.48 -7.55
C ASP A 89 -17.61 9.27 -7.41
N TYR A 90 -16.55 8.57 -7.05
CA TYR A 90 -15.19 9.10 -6.96
C TYR A 90 -14.24 8.44 -7.97
N SER A 91 -14.78 7.91 -9.06
CA SER A 91 -13.99 7.20 -10.09
C SER A 91 -12.85 8.04 -10.64
N ASP A 92 -13.06 9.33 -10.89
CA ASP A 92 -12.02 10.24 -11.37
C ASP A 92 -10.88 10.40 -10.36
N TYR A 93 -11.21 10.53 -9.07
CA TYR A 93 -10.23 10.62 -8.01
C TYR A 93 -9.41 9.31 -7.89
N ILE A 94 -10.09 8.18 -7.89
CA ILE A 94 -9.46 6.86 -7.82
C ILE A 94 -8.57 6.63 -9.03
N ASN A 95 -9.03 6.94 -10.23
CA ASN A 95 -8.26 6.78 -11.47
C ASN A 95 -7.02 7.68 -11.51
N LYS A 96 -7.10 8.92 -11.05
CA LYS A 96 -5.93 9.80 -10.89
C LYS A 96 -4.95 9.22 -9.88
N SER A 97 -5.43 8.77 -8.70
CA SER A 97 -4.60 8.15 -7.67
C SER A 97 -3.85 6.94 -8.21
N ARG A 98 -4.56 6.02 -8.89
CA ARG A 98 -3.96 4.85 -9.54
C ARG A 98 -2.90 5.24 -10.55
N ASN A 99 -3.19 6.22 -11.40
CA ASN A 99 -2.27 6.68 -12.44
C ASN A 99 -0.98 7.25 -11.85
N ILE A 100 -1.08 8.10 -10.83
CA ILE A 100 0.08 8.64 -10.11
C ILE A 100 0.90 7.51 -9.47
N LEU A 101 0.24 6.66 -8.69
CA LEU A 101 0.91 5.57 -7.98
C LEU A 101 1.56 4.57 -8.95
N LYS A 102 0.89 4.24 -10.07
CA LYS A 102 1.43 3.39 -11.12
C LYS A 102 2.70 4.00 -11.74
N ALA A 103 2.65 5.30 -12.08
CA ALA A 103 3.78 5.99 -12.70
C ALA A 103 4.99 6.07 -11.75
N VAL A 104 4.76 6.53 -10.51
CA VAL A 104 5.85 6.65 -9.51
C VAL A 104 6.37 5.26 -9.12
N GLY A 105 5.50 4.27 -8.90
CA GLY A 105 5.91 2.91 -8.57
C GLY A 105 6.71 2.24 -9.68
N ASN A 106 6.33 2.43 -10.95
CA ASN A 106 7.09 1.94 -12.09
C ASN A 106 8.45 2.66 -12.20
N TYR A 107 8.50 3.96 -11.96
CA TYR A 107 9.77 4.69 -11.91
C TYR A 107 10.73 4.06 -10.88
N VAL A 108 10.26 3.83 -9.65
CA VAL A 108 11.06 3.19 -8.60
C VAL A 108 11.52 1.80 -9.03
N TYR A 109 10.62 0.99 -9.57
CA TYR A 109 10.94 -0.36 -10.05
C TYR A 109 12.03 -0.33 -11.13
N GLU A 110 11.87 0.49 -12.17
CA GLU A 110 12.79 0.54 -13.31
C GLU A 110 14.19 1.07 -12.92
N ASN A 111 14.27 1.99 -11.96
CA ASN A 111 15.52 2.60 -11.58
C ASN A 111 16.25 1.90 -10.43
N LEU A 112 15.55 1.11 -9.61
CA LEU A 112 16.17 0.40 -8.49
C LEU A 112 16.54 -1.05 -8.83
N ARG A 113 15.80 -1.71 -9.77
CA ARG A 113 16.12 -3.08 -10.17
C ARG A 113 17.52 -3.17 -10.78
N SER A 114 18.26 -4.18 -10.38
CA SER A 114 19.62 -4.43 -10.88
C SER A 114 20.04 -5.87 -10.61
N ASN A 115 21.26 -6.24 -10.98
CA ASN A 115 21.85 -7.51 -10.57
C ASN A 115 22.14 -7.61 -9.06
N LYS A 116 22.04 -6.51 -8.31
CA LYS A 116 22.19 -6.44 -6.85
C LYS A 116 20.88 -6.24 -6.11
N VAL A 117 19.80 -5.85 -6.79
CA VAL A 117 18.49 -5.58 -6.18
C VAL A 117 17.41 -6.30 -6.98
N LEU A 118 16.83 -7.34 -6.37
CA LEU A 118 15.66 -8.01 -6.90
C LEU A 118 14.40 -7.30 -6.43
N ILE A 119 13.52 -6.98 -7.37
CA ILE A 119 12.27 -6.28 -7.10
C ILE A 119 11.24 -6.68 -8.16
N ASN A 120 9.99 -6.85 -7.77
CA ASN A 120 8.90 -7.12 -8.68
C ASN A 120 8.22 -5.81 -9.11
N SER A 121 7.70 -5.77 -10.34
CA SER A 121 6.91 -4.63 -10.81
C SER A 121 5.66 -4.45 -9.93
N PRO A 122 5.27 -3.21 -9.61
CA PRO A 122 4.07 -2.96 -8.82
C PRO A 122 2.80 -3.25 -9.63
N GLN A 123 1.83 -3.90 -8.99
CA GLN A 123 0.51 -4.17 -9.57
C GLN A 123 -0.61 -3.37 -8.89
N GLY A 124 -0.30 -2.68 -7.80
CA GLY A 124 -1.24 -1.88 -7.03
C GLY A 124 -0.62 -1.34 -5.75
N GLY A 125 -1.38 -0.50 -5.04
CA GLY A 125 -0.95 0.10 -3.79
C GLY A 125 0.21 1.08 -3.96
N PHE A 126 1.06 1.17 -2.93
CA PHE A 126 2.19 2.11 -2.90
C PHE A 126 3.41 1.57 -2.15
N TYR A 127 3.56 0.24 -2.19
CA TYR A 127 4.71 -0.46 -1.61
C TYR A 127 5.39 -1.33 -2.63
N LEU A 128 6.70 -1.41 -2.50
CA LEU A 128 7.56 -2.38 -3.17
C LEU A 128 8.37 -3.14 -2.13
N MET A 129 8.83 -4.34 -2.50
CA MET A 129 9.62 -5.20 -1.63
C MET A 129 10.96 -5.52 -2.29
N PRO A 130 11.92 -4.57 -2.34
CA PRO A 130 13.26 -4.84 -2.84
C PRO A 130 14.00 -5.81 -1.92
N GLU A 131 14.68 -6.78 -2.53
CA GLU A 131 15.65 -7.66 -1.86
C GLU A 131 17.05 -7.31 -2.34
N PHE A 132 17.90 -6.85 -1.41
CA PHE A 132 19.27 -6.45 -1.70
C PHE A 132 20.20 -7.65 -1.60
N LEU A 133 20.81 -8.05 -2.72
CA LEU A 133 21.65 -9.24 -2.80
C LEU A 133 23.07 -8.95 -2.26
N ASN A 134 23.19 -8.89 -0.95
CA ASN A 134 24.47 -8.70 -0.29
C ASN A 134 24.65 -9.66 0.91
N LYS A 135 25.90 -9.87 1.31
CA LYS A 135 26.27 -10.72 2.46
C LYS A 135 26.90 -9.93 3.61
N LYS A 136 26.83 -8.60 3.56
CA LYS A 136 27.46 -7.71 4.55
C LYS A 136 26.70 -7.65 5.86
N PHE A 137 25.37 -7.86 5.81
CA PHE A 137 24.49 -7.77 6.96
C PHE A 137 23.98 -9.14 7.39
N ASN A 138 23.73 -9.29 8.68
CA ASN A 138 23.21 -10.54 9.27
C ASN A 138 21.67 -10.56 9.33
N SER A 139 21.02 -9.41 9.14
CA SER A 139 19.56 -9.32 9.18
C SER A 139 19.05 -8.13 8.36
N SER A 140 17.78 -8.24 7.90
CA SER A 140 17.09 -7.15 7.24
C SER A 140 16.95 -5.89 8.11
N SER A 141 16.82 -6.05 9.44
CA SER A 141 16.80 -4.93 10.38
C SER A 141 18.12 -4.17 10.37
N GLN A 142 19.24 -4.88 10.54
CA GLN A 142 20.57 -4.26 10.49
C GLN A 142 20.83 -3.56 9.15
N MET A 143 20.38 -4.17 8.05
CA MET A 143 20.47 -3.54 6.72
C MET A 143 19.66 -2.24 6.65
N CYS A 144 18.40 -2.26 7.09
CA CYS A 144 17.54 -1.06 7.06
C CYS A 144 18.09 0.07 7.94
N ASP A 145 18.63 -0.24 9.12
CA ASP A 145 19.30 0.74 10.00
C ASP A 145 20.52 1.36 9.31
N ASN A 146 21.30 0.55 8.57
CA ASN A 146 22.44 1.04 7.84
C ASN A 146 22.02 1.90 6.62
N ILE A 147 21.00 1.48 5.86
CA ILE A 147 20.44 2.28 4.78
C ILE A 147 19.99 3.65 5.30
N LEU A 148 19.21 3.68 6.38
CA LEU A 148 18.76 4.94 6.97
C LEU A 148 19.93 5.85 7.37
N LYS A 149 20.95 5.29 7.99
CA LYS A 149 22.14 6.04 8.42
C LYS A 149 22.94 6.61 7.25
N ASP A 150 23.13 5.83 6.19
CA ASP A 150 24.02 6.19 5.09
C ASP A 150 23.33 7.04 4.02
N THR A 151 22.01 6.89 3.85
CA THR A 151 21.24 7.50 2.75
C THR A 151 20.12 8.44 3.20
N GLY A 152 19.71 8.36 4.47
CA GLY A 152 18.52 9.06 4.96
C GLY A 152 17.19 8.41 4.52
N VAL A 153 17.21 7.31 3.77
CA VAL A 153 15.99 6.61 3.31
C VAL A 153 15.53 5.61 4.35
N ALA A 154 14.31 5.80 4.86
CA ALA A 154 13.69 4.90 5.83
C ALA A 154 12.97 3.75 5.12
N LEU A 155 13.39 2.51 5.39
CA LEU A 155 12.76 1.28 4.93
C LEU A 155 12.34 0.44 6.14
N LEU A 156 11.33 -0.42 5.97
CA LEU A 156 10.95 -1.38 7.00
C LEU A 156 11.52 -2.77 6.67
N PRO A 157 12.14 -3.46 7.66
CA PRO A 157 12.77 -4.74 7.40
C PRO A 157 11.74 -5.82 7.05
N GLY A 158 12.09 -6.73 6.13
CA GLY A 158 11.23 -7.83 5.72
C GLY A 158 10.84 -8.76 6.87
N SER A 159 11.67 -8.86 7.90
CA SER A 159 11.36 -9.64 9.10
C SER A 159 10.09 -9.20 9.82
N ASP A 160 9.72 -7.91 9.73
CA ASP A 160 8.49 -7.38 10.34
C ASP A 160 7.22 -7.83 9.58
N PHE A 161 7.41 -8.39 8.39
CA PHE A 161 6.36 -8.95 7.51
C PHE A 161 6.41 -10.47 7.42
N GLY A 162 7.11 -11.15 8.35
CA GLY A 162 7.17 -12.60 8.44
C GLY A 162 8.20 -13.27 7.53
N PHE A 163 9.06 -12.50 6.86
CA PHE A 163 10.17 -13.07 6.10
C PHE A 163 11.32 -13.48 7.02
N GLU A 164 12.16 -14.40 6.54
CA GLU A 164 13.36 -14.82 7.27
C GLU A 164 14.29 -13.62 7.53
N LYS A 165 14.83 -13.53 8.75
CA LYS A 165 15.65 -12.39 9.18
C LYS A 165 16.90 -12.18 8.33
N ASN A 166 17.47 -13.26 7.80
CA ASN A 166 18.68 -13.27 6.97
C ASN A 166 18.42 -12.92 5.50
N ARG A 167 17.16 -12.82 5.07
CA ARG A 167 16.82 -12.23 3.77
C ARG A 167 16.92 -10.72 3.85
N MET A 168 17.73 -10.14 2.98
CA MET A 168 17.93 -8.68 2.93
C MET A 168 16.78 -8.00 2.19
N LEU A 169 15.55 -8.33 2.59
CA LEU A 169 14.30 -7.81 2.05
C LEU A 169 13.84 -6.62 2.88
N ALA A 170 13.33 -5.59 2.22
CA ALA A 170 12.77 -4.42 2.89
C ALA A 170 11.48 -3.96 2.22
N ARG A 171 10.54 -3.37 2.99
CA ARG A 171 9.38 -2.68 2.42
C ARG A 171 9.71 -1.21 2.18
N LEU A 172 9.58 -0.80 0.92
CA LEU A 172 9.73 0.57 0.45
C LEU A 172 8.36 1.17 0.18
N SER A 173 8.05 2.33 0.78
CA SER A 173 6.90 3.17 0.41
C SER A 173 7.39 4.27 -0.53
N PHE A 174 6.69 4.48 -1.65
CA PHE A 174 7.07 5.47 -2.66
C PHE A 174 6.12 6.68 -2.68
N THR A 175 5.64 7.11 -1.51
CA THR A 175 4.63 8.19 -1.39
C THR A 175 5.15 9.46 -0.71
N ASP A 176 6.48 9.69 -0.68
CA ASP A 176 7.02 10.93 -0.11
C ASP A 176 6.92 12.10 -1.11
N PHE A 177 5.67 12.50 -1.36
CA PHE A 177 5.33 13.65 -2.21
C PHE A 177 3.98 14.26 -1.78
N ASP A 178 3.72 15.50 -2.19
CA ASP A 178 2.44 16.16 -1.99
C ASP A 178 1.40 15.63 -3.00
N GLY A 179 0.62 14.65 -2.55
CA GLY A 179 -0.39 13.97 -3.38
C GLY A 179 -1.49 14.92 -3.88
N GLN A 180 -1.91 15.92 -3.07
CA GLN A 180 -2.91 16.89 -3.46
C GLN A 180 -2.38 17.76 -4.61
N LYS A 181 -1.19 18.32 -4.46
CA LYS A 181 -0.55 19.12 -5.50
C LYS A 181 -0.39 18.34 -6.80
N PHE A 182 0.01 17.08 -6.71
CA PHE A 182 0.16 16.21 -7.88
C PHE A 182 -1.20 15.98 -8.57
N MET A 183 -2.24 15.64 -7.81
CA MET A 183 -3.58 15.38 -8.33
C MET A 183 -4.23 16.61 -8.98
N ASP A 184 -3.99 17.82 -8.46
CA ASP A 184 -4.55 19.06 -8.99
C ASP A 184 -3.97 19.43 -10.37
N GLN A 185 -2.74 18.97 -10.66
CA GLN A 185 -2.03 19.31 -11.88
C GLN A 185 -2.22 18.29 -13.02
N ILE A 186 -2.70 17.10 -12.74
CA ILE A 186 -2.92 16.08 -13.77
C ILE A 186 -4.39 15.89 -14.11
N LYS A 187 -4.65 15.50 -15.38
CA LYS A 187 -5.98 15.10 -15.85
C LYS A 187 -6.15 13.59 -15.76
N VAL A 188 -7.42 13.14 -15.70
CA VAL A 188 -7.73 11.70 -15.80
C VAL A 188 -7.20 11.15 -17.12
N GLY A 189 -6.51 10.02 -17.08
CA GLY A 189 -5.92 9.37 -18.25
C GLY A 189 -4.67 10.05 -18.82
N GLN A 190 -4.17 11.13 -18.20
CA GLN A 190 -2.93 11.78 -18.63
C GLN A 190 -1.73 10.83 -18.43
N ILE A 191 -0.85 10.77 -19.43
CA ILE A 191 0.43 10.07 -19.31
C ILE A 191 1.34 10.89 -18.38
N ILE A 192 1.88 10.22 -17.37
CA ILE A 192 2.81 10.81 -16.41
C ILE A 192 4.22 10.35 -16.78
N ASP A 193 5.01 11.28 -17.29
CA ASP A 193 6.40 11.05 -17.68
C ASP A 193 7.39 11.37 -16.56
N TYR A 194 8.68 11.17 -16.83
CA TYR A 194 9.76 11.47 -15.88
C TYR A 194 9.76 12.93 -15.42
N ASN A 195 9.54 13.88 -16.32
CA ASN A 195 9.57 15.29 -15.97
C ASN A 195 8.47 15.64 -14.98
N THR A 196 7.29 15.08 -15.18
CA THR A 196 6.14 15.20 -14.26
C THR A 196 6.47 14.57 -12.89
N ILE A 197 7.08 13.37 -12.88
CA ILE A 197 7.49 12.74 -11.61
C ILE A 197 8.55 13.59 -10.90
N ASN A 198 9.53 14.12 -11.63
CA ASN A 198 10.59 14.96 -11.07
C ASN A 198 10.04 16.27 -10.49
N GLU A 199 9.01 16.83 -11.11
CA GLU A 199 8.38 18.06 -10.61
C GLU A 199 7.57 17.82 -9.32
N PHE A 200 6.81 16.70 -9.25
CA PHE A 200 5.84 16.49 -8.17
C PHE A 200 6.29 15.47 -7.11
N ALA A 201 7.25 14.61 -7.40
CA ALA A 201 7.80 13.61 -6.48
C ALA A 201 9.35 13.61 -6.44
N PRO A 202 10.03 14.77 -6.35
CA PRO A 202 11.50 14.85 -6.42
C PRO A 202 12.18 14.03 -5.31
N LYS A 203 11.62 13.98 -4.11
CA LYS A 203 12.17 13.21 -2.99
C LYS A 203 12.17 11.70 -3.25
N VAL A 204 11.19 11.19 -4.00
CA VAL A 204 11.18 9.78 -4.40
C VAL A 204 12.35 9.51 -5.36
N ILE A 205 12.61 10.42 -6.30
CA ILE A 205 13.74 10.30 -7.23
C ILE A 205 15.05 10.30 -6.45
N GLU A 206 15.25 11.30 -5.58
CA GLU A 206 16.44 11.41 -4.73
C GLU A 206 16.65 10.14 -3.89
N GLY A 207 15.59 9.65 -3.24
CA GLY A 207 15.66 8.43 -2.44
C GLY A 207 16.04 7.19 -3.25
N VAL A 208 15.54 7.05 -4.47
CA VAL A 208 15.89 5.95 -5.38
C VAL A 208 17.35 6.05 -5.81
N ASP A 209 17.83 7.24 -6.15
CA ASP A 209 19.23 7.47 -6.55
C ASP A 209 20.21 7.14 -5.41
N GLU A 210 19.87 7.54 -4.18
CA GLU A 210 20.68 7.21 -3.00
C GLU A 210 20.67 5.70 -2.70
N LEU A 211 19.52 5.02 -2.78
CA LEU A 211 19.44 3.57 -2.62
C LEU A 211 20.23 2.83 -3.68
N LYS A 212 20.21 3.31 -4.92
CA LYS A 212 20.98 2.72 -6.02
C LYS A 212 22.48 2.83 -5.75
N LYS A 213 23.00 4.04 -5.45
CA LYS A 213 24.40 4.27 -5.10
C LYS A 213 24.82 3.40 -3.91
N TRP A 214 23.99 3.35 -2.87
CA TRP A 214 24.26 2.53 -1.70
C TRP A 214 24.36 1.05 -2.07
N SER A 215 23.41 0.52 -2.87
CA SER A 215 23.43 -0.89 -3.29
C SER A 215 24.66 -1.25 -4.15
N GLU A 216 25.21 -0.29 -4.88
CA GLU A 216 26.42 -0.49 -5.69
C GLU A 216 27.70 -0.48 -4.83
N SER A 217 27.66 0.18 -3.66
CA SER A 217 28.81 0.33 -2.74
C SER A 217 29.03 -0.85 -1.79
N ILE A 218 28.07 -1.82 -1.73
CA ILE A 218 28.11 -2.94 -0.78
C ILE A 218 28.33 -4.31 -1.45
#